data_a2a109b0f89656a82d9e67f1c8192ba6
#
_entry.id   a2a109b0f89656a82d9e67f1c8192ba6
#
_cell.length_a   1.000
_cell.length_b   1.000
_cell.length_c   1.000
_cell.angle_alpha   90.00
_cell.angle_beta   90.00
_cell.angle_gamma   90.00
#
_symmetry.space_group_name_H-M   'P 1'
#
loop_
_entity.id
_entity.type
_entity.pdbx_description
1 polymer ?
#
loop_
_entity_poly.entity_id
_entity_poly.type
_entity_poly.pdbx_seq_one_letter_code
_entity_poly.pdbx_strand_id
1 'polypeptide(L)'
;ALAFFGAFGVALDFNSLSLHYFYRDRLVETYLQTFVPRAVEGRVGFQVPMRDDAEMPLTHVHGVTHEAVSTGLPPVTPSPLHLVVTALNLTSSRDMARRDRKSDYFVFSRLHCGSETTGYMDTGRYRSGETKLARAMTISGAAASAAMGRRTFLAQSFAMTLLNVRLGQWLENPRYRGAI
;
A
#
# COMPACT_ATOMS: atom_id res chain seq x y z
N ALA A 1 18.45 26.58 16.43
CA ALA A 1 17.55 25.47 16.78
C ALA A 1 16.39 25.34 15.77
N LEU A 2 15.55 26.37 15.54
CA LEU A 2 14.41 26.32 14.62
C LEU A 2 14.78 25.98 13.17
N ALA A 3 15.87 26.56 12.65
CA ALA A 3 16.36 26.27 11.30
C ALA A 3 16.84 24.81 11.15
N PHE A 4 17.45 24.24 12.21
CA PHE A 4 17.88 22.85 12.25
C PHE A 4 16.67 21.89 12.24
N PHE A 5 15.65 22.16 13.07
CA PHE A 5 14.42 21.38 13.07
C PHE A 5 13.64 21.49 11.76
N GLY A 6 13.65 22.67 11.11
CA GLY A 6 13.04 22.86 9.79
C GLY A 6 13.76 22.05 8.70
N ALA A 7 15.09 22.12 8.64
CA ALA A 7 15.89 21.36 7.69
C ALA A 7 15.77 19.84 7.92
N PHE A 8 15.76 19.41 9.19
CA PHE A 8 15.60 18.01 9.56
C PHE A 8 14.19 17.48 9.16
N GLY A 9 13.15 18.29 9.37
CA GLY A 9 11.79 17.93 8.99
C GLY A 9 11.58 17.81 7.47
N VAL A 10 12.31 18.58 6.66
CA VAL A 10 12.27 18.47 5.19
C VAL A 10 13.08 17.28 4.68
N ALA A 11 14.16 16.91 5.36
CA ALA A 11 15.04 15.80 4.96
C ALA A 11 14.49 14.42 5.33
N LEU A 12 13.53 14.33 6.27
CA LEU A 12 12.97 13.06 6.72
C LEU A 12 11.76 12.67 5.88
N ASP A 13 11.82 11.47 5.30
CA ASP A 13 10.62 10.84 4.75
C ASP A 13 9.72 10.34 5.89
N PHE A 14 8.66 11.09 6.18
CA PHE A 14 7.68 10.75 7.21
C PHE A 14 7.02 9.37 7.01
N ASN A 15 7.00 8.85 5.79
CA ASN A 15 6.50 7.51 5.55
C ASN A 15 7.45 6.45 6.10
N SER A 16 8.77 6.66 5.97
CA SER A 16 9.80 5.73 6.43
C SER A 16 9.89 5.59 7.94
N LEU A 17 9.55 6.67 8.67
CA LEU A 17 9.61 6.69 10.14
C LEU A 17 8.34 6.17 10.82
N SER A 18 7.32 5.79 10.05
CA SER A 18 6.05 5.29 10.60
C SER A 18 6.09 3.78 10.88
N LEU A 19 5.15 3.29 11.68
CA LEU A 19 4.97 1.86 11.93
C LEU A 19 4.51 1.07 10.69
N HIS A 20 4.34 1.74 9.55
CA HIS A 20 3.88 1.13 8.31
C HIS A 20 4.75 -0.03 7.85
N TYR A 21 6.08 0.14 7.86
CA TYR A 21 7.01 -0.90 7.40
C TYR A 21 7.02 -2.11 8.32
N PHE A 22 6.99 -1.89 9.64
CA PHE A 22 6.87 -2.99 10.58
C PHE A 22 5.60 -3.80 10.35
N TYR A 23 4.45 -3.13 10.15
CA TYR A 23 3.19 -3.77 9.87
C TYR A 23 3.19 -4.48 8.50
N ARG A 24 3.80 -3.84 7.47
CA ARG A 24 4.02 -4.45 6.16
C ARG A 24 4.76 -5.78 6.28
N ASP A 25 5.87 -5.80 7.00
CA ASP A 25 6.70 -6.99 7.11
C ASP A 25 5.96 -8.15 7.78
N ARG A 26 5.16 -7.85 8.81
CA ARG A 26 4.30 -8.88 9.43
C ARG A 26 3.25 -9.44 8.47
N LEU A 27 2.63 -8.58 7.66
CA LEU A 27 1.66 -9.03 6.66
C LEU A 27 2.33 -9.83 5.52
N VAL A 28 3.51 -9.41 5.09
CA VAL A 28 4.29 -10.11 4.06
C VAL A 28 4.65 -11.52 4.53
N GLU A 29 5.21 -11.66 5.73
CA GLU A 29 5.54 -12.95 6.30
C GLU A 29 4.33 -13.87 6.43
N THR A 30 3.17 -13.32 6.74
CA THR A 30 1.96 -14.12 6.97
C THR A 30 1.25 -14.53 5.69
N TYR A 31 1.22 -13.66 4.68
CA TYR A 31 0.34 -13.82 3.52
C TYR A 31 1.03 -13.88 2.16
N LEU A 32 2.22 -13.32 2.03
CA LEU A 32 2.91 -13.20 0.73
C LEU A 32 4.16 -14.08 0.62
N GLN A 33 4.62 -14.69 1.71
CA GLN A 33 5.73 -15.62 1.70
C GLN A 33 5.25 -17.05 1.88
N THR A 34 5.69 -17.93 1.01
CA THR A 34 5.46 -19.37 1.13
C THR A 34 6.77 -20.04 1.51
N PHE A 35 6.78 -20.73 2.64
CA PHE A 35 7.94 -21.42 3.15
C PHE A 35 7.82 -22.93 2.92
N VAL A 36 8.92 -23.56 2.50
CA VAL A 36 9.03 -25.00 2.43
C VAL A 36 9.89 -25.48 3.60
N PRO A 37 9.43 -26.43 4.42
CA PRO A 37 10.25 -27.03 5.45
C PRO A 37 11.40 -27.79 4.77
N ARG A 38 12.65 -27.38 5.02
CA ARG A 38 13.82 -28.10 4.57
C ARG A 38 14.24 -29.09 5.65
N ALA A 39 14.14 -30.37 5.36
CA ALA A 39 14.71 -31.39 6.22
C ALA A 39 16.24 -31.37 6.05
N VAL A 40 16.97 -31.02 7.11
CA VAL A 40 18.42 -31.18 7.18
C VAL A 40 18.68 -32.20 8.29
N GLU A 41 19.24 -33.36 7.92
CA GLU A 41 19.67 -34.45 8.82
C GLU A 41 18.62 -34.88 9.87
N GLY A 42 17.37 -35.06 9.43
CA GLY A 42 16.28 -35.55 10.30
C GLY A 42 15.74 -34.53 11.33
N ARG A 43 16.22 -33.29 11.30
CA ARG A 43 15.64 -32.16 12.05
C ARG A 43 14.88 -31.26 11.12
N VAL A 44 13.71 -30.79 11.56
CA VAL A 44 12.98 -29.73 10.86
C VAL A 44 13.82 -28.46 10.98
N GLY A 45 14.61 -28.18 9.94
CA GLY A 45 15.51 -27.03 9.88
C GLY A 45 14.82 -25.77 9.39
N PHE A 46 15.60 -24.72 9.19
CA PHE A 46 15.14 -23.41 8.77
C PHE A 46 14.22 -23.48 7.55
N GLN A 47 13.10 -22.75 7.62
CA GLN A 47 12.21 -22.55 6.49
C GLN A 47 12.92 -21.67 5.46
N VAL A 48 12.96 -22.13 4.20
CA VAL A 48 13.48 -21.35 3.09
C VAL A 48 12.29 -20.76 2.34
N PRO A 49 12.25 -19.46 2.07
CA PRO A 49 11.16 -18.88 1.28
C PRO A 49 11.19 -19.51 -0.12
N MET A 50 10.11 -20.18 -0.48
CA MET A 50 9.92 -20.72 -1.82
C MET A 50 9.48 -19.63 -2.79
N ARG A 51 8.66 -18.70 -2.30
CA ARG A 51 8.13 -17.57 -3.04
C ARG A 51 8.00 -16.37 -2.14
N ASP A 52 8.45 -15.23 -2.62
CA ASP A 52 8.28 -13.93 -1.95
C ASP A 52 7.62 -12.95 -2.93
N ASP A 53 6.32 -12.70 -2.72
CA ASP A 53 5.55 -11.77 -3.52
C ASP A 53 5.56 -10.35 -2.93
N ALA A 54 6.38 -10.07 -1.92
CA ALA A 54 6.47 -8.76 -1.29
C ALA A 54 6.83 -7.65 -2.27
N GLU A 55 7.72 -7.96 -3.19
CA GLU A 55 8.23 -7.03 -4.20
C GLU A 55 7.46 -7.10 -5.54
N MET A 56 6.39 -7.92 -5.61
CA MET A 56 5.59 -8.04 -6.82
C MET A 56 4.91 -6.70 -7.17
N PRO A 57 5.18 -6.10 -8.35
CA PRO A 57 4.46 -4.93 -8.82
C PRO A 57 2.96 -5.23 -9.00
N LEU A 58 2.09 -4.27 -8.71
CA LEU A 58 0.65 -4.44 -8.93
C LEU A 58 0.29 -4.75 -10.37
N THR A 59 1.06 -4.25 -11.34
CA THR A 59 0.88 -4.51 -12.76
C THR A 59 1.04 -6.00 -13.12
N HIS A 60 1.74 -6.76 -12.28
CA HIS A 60 2.01 -8.19 -12.47
C HIS A 60 1.07 -9.10 -11.66
N VAL A 61 0.11 -8.54 -10.94
CA VAL A 61 -0.88 -9.33 -10.18
C VAL A 61 -1.93 -9.89 -11.14
N HIS A 62 -1.55 -10.98 -11.80
CA HIS A 62 -2.43 -11.77 -12.66
C HIS A 62 -1.97 -13.23 -12.66
N GLY A 63 -2.89 -14.16 -12.89
CA GLY A 63 -2.60 -15.60 -12.87
C GLY A 63 -1.82 -16.14 -14.06
N VAL A 64 -1.29 -15.27 -14.94
CA VAL A 64 -0.45 -15.68 -16.09
C VAL A 64 1.01 -15.39 -15.73
N THR A 65 1.76 -16.43 -15.44
CA THR A 65 3.21 -16.31 -15.34
C THR A 65 3.80 -16.26 -16.75
N HIS A 66 4.76 -15.38 -17.00
CA HIS A 66 5.49 -15.32 -18.28
C HIS A 66 6.11 -16.70 -18.67
N GLU A 67 6.38 -17.54 -17.68
CA GLU A 67 6.84 -18.92 -17.88
C GLU A 67 5.82 -19.79 -18.61
N ALA A 68 4.51 -19.61 -18.38
CA ALA A 68 3.47 -20.37 -19.07
C ALA A 68 3.42 -20.06 -20.58
N VAL A 69 3.76 -18.83 -20.97
CA VAL A 69 3.78 -18.42 -22.37
C VAL A 69 5.02 -18.99 -23.10
N SER A 70 6.16 -19.09 -22.40
CA SER A 70 7.41 -19.59 -22.99
C SER A 70 7.48 -21.14 -23.09
N THR A 71 6.70 -21.86 -22.31
CA THR A 71 6.71 -23.33 -22.24
C THR A 71 5.61 -24.00 -23.07
N GLY A 72 4.79 -23.22 -23.82
CA GLY A 72 3.74 -23.77 -24.67
C GLY A 72 2.59 -24.44 -23.90
N LEU A 73 2.45 -24.19 -22.62
CA LEU A 73 1.33 -24.64 -21.80
C LEU A 73 0.01 -23.98 -22.27
N PRO A 74 -1.13 -24.69 -22.13
CA PRO A 74 -2.42 -24.14 -22.55
C PRO A 74 -2.66 -22.78 -21.89
N PRO A 75 -3.34 -21.82 -22.57
CA PRO A 75 -3.58 -20.49 -22.05
C PRO A 75 -4.24 -20.60 -20.67
N VAL A 76 -3.55 -20.08 -19.66
CA VAL A 76 -4.08 -20.01 -18.30
C VAL A 76 -5.38 -19.21 -18.37
N THR A 77 -6.46 -19.77 -17.87
CA THR A 77 -7.73 -19.06 -17.73
C THR A 77 -7.51 -17.69 -17.11
N PRO A 78 -8.03 -16.60 -17.70
CA PRO A 78 -7.82 -15.28 -17.17
C PRO A 78 -8.29 -15.23 -15.71
N SER A 79 -7.39 -14.92 -14.79
CA SER A 79 -7.76 -14.79 -13.38
C SER A 79 -8.63 -13.54 -13.17
N PRO A 80 -9.55 -13.57 -12.20
CA PRO A 80 -10.34 -12.40 -11.84
C PRO A 80 -9.47 -11.17 -11.58
N LEU A 81 -9.97 -9.98 -11.92
CA LEU A 81 -9.29 -8.73 -11.61
C LEU A 81 -9.20 -8.54 -10.10
N HIS A 82 -7.99 -8.51 -9.57
CA HIS A 82 -7.75 -8.25 -8.16
C HIS A 82 -7.90 -6.75 -7.86
N LEU A 83 -8.79 -6.41 -6.95
CA LEU A 83 -9.03 -5.06 -6.46
C LEU A 83 -8.67 -4.97 -4.98
N VAL A 84 -7.72 -4.12 -4.64
CA VAL A 84 -7.37 -3.82 -3.25
C VAL A 84 -7.99 -2.47 -2.89
N VAL A 85 -9.05 -2.51 -2.08
CA VAL A 85 -9.78 -1.31 -1.66
C VAL A 85 -9.21 -0.80 -0.34
N THR A 86 -8.96 0.51 -0.28
CA THR A 86 -8.42 1.17 0.91
C THR A 86 -9.29 2.36 1.31
N ALA A 87 -9.18 2.81 2.56
CA ALA A 87 -9.80 4.03 3.02
C ALA A 87 -8.93 5.24 2.67
N LEU A 88 -9.51 6.19 1.95
CA LEU A 88 -8.92 7.49 1.65
C LEU A 88 -9.41 8.50 2.70
N ASN A 89 -8.50 9.06 3.49
CA ASN A 89 -8.85 10.10 4.46
C ASN A 89 -8.91 11.47 3.79
N LEU A 90 -10.07 12.12 3.87
CA LEU A 90 -10.35 13.44 3.30
C LEU A 90 -10.52 14.47 4.43
N THR A 91 -9.43 15.10 4.84
CA THR A 91 -9.48 16.09 5.93
C THR A 91 -10.06 17.43 5.50
N SER A 92 -10.06 17.76 4.21
CA SER A 92 -10.38 19.07 3.66
C SER A 92 -11.12 18.97 2.32
N SER A 93 -12.16 18.13 2.24
CA SER A 93 -12.97 18.01 1.02
C SER A 93 -13.86 19.24 0.84
N ARG A 94 -13.90 19.79 -0.39
CA ARG A 94 -14.86 20.81 -0.81
C ARG A 94 -16.22 20.24 -1.21
N ASP A 95 -16.31 18.93 -1.42
CA ASP A 95 -17.54 18.23 -1.75
C ASP A 95 -18.38 18.04 -0.48
N MET A 96 -19.57 18.61 -0.46
CA MET A 96 -20.47 18.57 0.70
C MET A 96 -20.89 17.15 1.07
N ALA A 97 -21.09 16.26 0.09
CA ALA A 97 -21.47 14.86 0.34
C ALA A 97 -20.36 14.05 1.06
N ARG A 98 -19.10 14.42 0.84
CA ARG A 98 -17.91 13.77 1.43
C ARG A 98 -17.37 14.50 2.67
N ARG A 99 -17.76 15.76 2.83
CA ARG A 99 -17.32 16.61 3.95
C ARG A 99 -17.69 16.04 5.32
N ASP A 100 -18.88 15.47 5.43
CA ASP A 100 -19.35 14.86 6.69
C ASP A 100 -18.68 13.52 6.97
N ARG A 101 -18.41 12.71 5.94
CA ARG A 101 -17.75 11.42 6.09
C ARG A 101 -16.26 11.56 6.36
N LYS A 102 -15.63 12.61 5.82
CA LYS A 102 -14.17 12.85 5.85
C LYS A 102 -13.35 11.67 5.34
N SER A 103 -13.98 10.80 4.60
CA SER A 103 -13.36 9.59 4.03
C SER A 103 -14.07 9.18 2.74
N ASP A 104 -13.31 8.53 1.88
CA ASP A 104 -13.77 7.90 0.63
C ASP A 104 -13.01 6.60 0.44
N TYR A 105 -13.29 5.84 -0.61
CA TYR A 105 -12.47 4.71 -1.00
C TYR A 105 -11.32 5.15 -1.92
N PHE A 106 -10.28 4.34 -1.97
CA PHE A 106 -9.25 4.39 -3.01
C PHE A 106 -8.94 2.95 -3.43
N VAL A 107 -8.89 2.70 -4.73
CA VAL A 107 -8.68 1.37 -5.28
C VAL A 107 -7.31 1.25 -5.89
N PHE A 108 -6.63 0.16 -5.57
CA PHE A 108 -5.46 -0.31 -6.27
C PHE A 108 -5.83 -1.54 -7.10
N SER A 109 -5.50 -1.52 -8.38
CA SER A 109 -5.62 -2.67 -9.26
C SER A 109 -4.41 -2.75 -10.19
N ARG A 110 -4.31 -3.83 -10.95
CA ARG A 110 -3.25 -3.94 -11.97
C ARG A 110 -3.39 -2.95 -13.11
N LEU A 111 -4.60 -2.46 -13.37
CA LEU A 111 -4.91 -1.56 -14.49
C LEU A 111 -4.85 -0.09 -14.07
N HIS A 112 -5.55 0.27 -13.00
CA HIS A 112 -5.69 1.65 -12.55
C HIS A 112 -5.64 1.73 -11.03
N CYS A 113 -5.11 2.86 -10.54
CA CYS A 113 -5.16 3.29 -9.15
C CYS A 113 -5.93 4.59 -9.04
N GLY A 114 -6.79 4.73 -8.03
CA GLY A 114 -7.54 5.97 -7.83
C GLY A 114 -8.90 5.81 -7.18
N SER A 115 -9.66 6.89 -7.22
CA SER A 115 -11.03 7.01 -6.75
C SER A 115 -11.77 8.11 -7.54
N GLU A 116 -13.07 8.22 -7.36
CA GLU A 116 -13.83 9.35 -7.94
C GLU A 116 -13.31 10.70 -7.46
N THR A 117 -12.89 10.78 -6.19
CA THR A 117 -12.37 12.02 -5.59
C THR A 117 -11.03 12.44 -6.16
N THR A 118 -10.13 11.48 -6.34
CA THR A 118 -8.74 11.74 -6.78
C THR A 118 -8.55 11.60 -8.29
N GLY A 119 -9.56 11.11 -9.01
CA GLY A 119 -9.39 10.62 -10.37
C GLY A 119 -8.68 9.27 -10.39
N TYR A 120 -8.58 8.69 -11.57
CA TYR A 120 -7.90 7.41 -11.81
C TYR A 120 -6.68 7.63 -12.70
N MET A 121 -5.62 6.87 -12.43
CA MET A 121 -4.40 6.85 -13.23
C MET A 121 -4.02 5.40 -13.53
N ASP A 122 -3.45 5.17 -14.70
CA ASP A 122 -2.86 3.89 -15.06
C ASP A 122 -1.81 3.45 -14.03
N THR A 123 -1.88 2.20 -13.57
CA THR A 123 -1.02 1.68 -12.50
C THR A 123 0.46 1.69 -12.88
N GLY A 124 0.78 1.47 -14.17
CA GLY A 124 2.15 1.55 -14.66
C GLY A 124 2.72 2.98 -14.62
N ARG A 125 1.85 4.00 -14.61
CA ARG A 125 2.23 5.42 -14.48
C ARG A 125 2.18 5.91 -13.04
N TYR A 126 1.28 5.35 -12.23
CA TYR A 126 1.11 5.76 -10.83
C TYR A 126 2.39 5.44 -10.05
N ARG A 127 2.99 6.47 -9.42
CA ARG A 127 4.28 6.36 -8.73
C ARG A 127 5.37 5.69 -9.58
N SER A 128 5.40 5.96 -10.88
CA SER A 128 6.35 5.36 -11.83
C SER A 128 6.28 3.83 -11.92
N GLY A 129 5.09 3.25 -11.62
CA GLY A 129 4.89 1.80 -11.62
C GLY A 129 5.45 1.06 -10.39
N GLU A 130 5.98 1.80 -9.41
CA GLU A 130 6.64 1.21 -8.23
C GLU A 130 5.68 0.73 -7.13
N THR A 131 4.38 0.78 -7.36
CA THR A 131 3.42 0.31 -6.36
C THR A 131 3.42 -1.21 -6.29
N LYS A 132 3.85 -1.74 -5.15
CA LYS A 132 3.93 -3.17 -4.88
C LYS A 132 2.63 -3.70 -4.26
N LEU A 133 2.35 -5.01 -4.47
CA LEU A 133 1.21 -5.69 -3.86
C LEU A 133 1.24 -5.59 -2.33
N ALA A 134 2.39 -5.84 -1.72
CA ALA A 134 2.56 -5.73 -0.27
C ALA A 134 2.20 -4.34 0.26
N ARG A 135 2.58 -3.27 -0.45
CA ARG A 135 2.23 -1.90 -0.07
C ARG A 135 0.73 -1.67 -0.12
N ALA A 136 0.07 -2.06 -1.22
CA ALA A 136 -1.38 -1.90 -1.36
C ALA A 136 -2.14 -2.66 -0.27
N MET A 137 -1.74 -3.90 0.01
CA MET A 137 -2.30 -4.73 1.06
C MET A 137 -2.11 -4.11 2.45
N THR A 138 -0.92 -3.60 2.74
CA THR A 138 -0.62 -2.94 4.02
C THR A 138 -1.45 -1.68 4.23
N ILE A 139 -1.63 -0.86 3.19
CA ILE A 139 -2.46 0.34 3.26
C ILE A 139 -3.93 -0.05 3.45
N SER A 140 -4.40 -1.10 2.78
CA SER A 140 -5.76 -1.61 2.94
C SER A 140 -6.05 -2.11 4.36
N GLY A 141 -5.09 -2.79 4.99
CA GLY A 141 -5.20 -3.27 6.36
C GLY A 141 -4.90 -2.22 7.44
N ALA A 142 -4.48 -1.00 7.05
CA ALA A 142 -4.06 0.04 7.99
C ALA A 142 -5.24 0.63 8.77
N ALA A 143 -5.48 0.15 9.98
CA ALA A 143 -6.58 0.59 10.83
C ALA A 143 -6.27 1.84 11.68
N ALA A 144 -4.98 2.16 11.92
CA ALA A 144 -4.57 3.27 12.76
C ALA A 144 -3.98 4.42 11.94
N SER A 145 -4.53 5.62 12.12
CA SER A 145 -4.08 6.85 11.47
C SER A 145 -4.45 8.06 12.33
N ALA A 146 -3.68 9.13 12.23
CA ALA A 146 -4.01 10.41 12.88
C ALA A 146 -5.34 10.98 12.37
N ALA A 147 -5.73 10.72 11.13
CA ALA A 147 -7.01 11.08 10.54
C ALA A 147 -7.82 9.81 10.26
N MET A 148 -8.90 9.59 11.00
CA MET A 148 -9.78 8.42 10.89
C MET A 148 -11.20 8.79 10.45
N GLY A 149 -11.33 9.70 9.48
CA GLY A 149 -12.61 10.17 8.98
C GLY A 149 -13.46 10.80 10.09
N ARG A 150 -14.71 10.38 10.24
CA ARG A 150 -15.65 10.87 11.29
C ARG A 150 -15.20 10.57 12.72
N ARG A 151 -14.35 9.57 12.92
CA ARG A 151 -13.85 9.17 14.25
C ARG A 151 -12.52 9.83 14.62
N THR A 152 -12.18 10.94 13.97
CA THR A 152 -10.99 11.72 14.29
C THR A 152 -11.23 12.55 15.55
N PHE A 153 -10.55 12.19 16.65
CA PHE A 153 -10.53 12.98 17.89
C PHE A 153 -9.30 13.87 17.88
N LEU A 154 -9.49 15.18 18.13
CA LEU A 154 -8.45 16.18 17.99
C LEU A 154 -7.19 15.88 18.83
N ALA A 155 -7.36 15.54 20.10
CA ALA A 155 -6.24 15.23 21.00
C ALA A 155 -5.48 13.96 20.56
N GLN A 156 -6.21 12.91 20.19
CA GLN A 156 -5.60 11.67 19.68
C GLN A 156 -4.90 11.90 18.34
N SER A 157 -5.53 12.63 17.42
CA SER A 157 -4.94 12.98 16.13
C SER A 157 -3.65 13.78 16.29
N PHE A 158 -3.64 14.75 17.21
CA PHE A 158 -2.44 15.53 17.52
C PHE A 158 -1.30 14.65 18.07
N ALA A 159 -1.58 13.79 19.06
CA ALA A 159 -0.59 12.90 19.65
C ALA A 159 -0.03 11.91 18.60
N MET A 160 -0.89 11.29 17.79
CA MET A 160 -0.48 10.36 16.73
C MET A 160 0.34 11.06 15.64
N THR A 161 0.00 12.32 15.31
CA THR A 161 0.76 13.12 14.35
C THR A 161 2.14 13.46 14.90
N LEU A 162 2.20 13.90 16.16
CA LEU A 162 3.46 14.27 16.82
C LEU A 162 4.42 13.06 16.93
N LEU A 163 3.88 11.91 17.29
CA LEU A 163 4.65 10.67 17.45
C LEU A 163 4.80 9.88 16.14
N ASN A 164 4.22 10.38 15.05
CA ASN A 164 4.15 9.68 13.75
C ASN A 164 3.60 8.25 13.84
N VAL A 165 2.70 7.99 14.78
CA VAL A 165 2.08 6.68 14.99
C VAL A 165 0.96 6.50 13.98
N ARG A 166 1.27 5.85 12.86
CA ARG A 166 0.30 5.53 11.81
C ARG A 166 0.72 4.25 11.07
N LEU A 167 -0.26 3.51 10.58
CA LEU A 167 -0.06 2.35 9.72
C LEU A 167 -0.28 2.68 8.24
N GLY A 168 -1.11 3.70 7.95
CA GLY A 168 -1.34 4.20 6.60
C GLY A 168 -0.17 5.02 6.05
N GLN A 169 -0.21 5.30 4.75
CA GLN A 169 0.79 6.12 4.07
C GLN A 169 0.17 7.35 3.40
N TRP A 170 0.96 8.40 3.30
CA TRP A 170 0.69 9.52 2.40
C TRP A 170 1.07 9.10 0.99
N LEU A 171 0.12 9.22 0.07
CA LEU A 171 0.29 8.85 -1.33
C LEU A 171 0.05 10.06 -2.23
N GLU A 172 0.65 10.03 -3.40
CA GLU A 172 0.42 11.01 -4.43
C GLU A 172 -1.04 10.98 -4.91
N ASN A 173 -1.60 12.17 -5.15
CA ASN A 173 -2.93 12.27 -5.72
C ASN A 173 -2.85 12.08 -7.25
N PRO A 174 -3.52 11.07 -7.82
CA PRO A 174 -3.49 10.82 -9.26
C PRO A 174 -3.83 12.03 -10.13
N ARG A 175 -4.75 12.89 -9.66
CA ARG A 175 -5.21 14.08 -10.40
C ARG A 175 -4.11 15.11 -10.65
N TYR A 176 -3.16 15.26 -9.73
CA TYR A 176 -2.16 16.33 -9.83
C TYR A 176 -0.89 15.93 -10.57
N ARG A 177 -0.67 14.67 -10.84
CA ARG A 177 0.50 14.20 -11.60
C ARG A 177 0.38 14.34 -13.12
N GLY A 178 -0.82 14.64 -13.62
CA GLY A 178 -1.07 14.91 -15.04
C GLY A 178 -0.97 16.39 -15.42
N ALA A 179 -0.61 17.27 -14.46
CA ALA A 179 -0.57 18.72 -14.63
C ALA A 179 0.87 19.30 -14.59
N ILE A 180 1.88 18.47 -14.84
CA ILE A 180 3.26 18.89 -15.03
C ILE A 180 3.69 18.56 -16.46
#